data_b3302d68dd13cc480152f55d31ede7a9
#
_entry.id   b3302d68dd13cc480152f55d31ede7a9
#
_cell.length_a   1.000
_cell.length_b   1.000
_cell.length_c   1.000
_cell.angle_alpha   90.00
_cell.angle_beta   90.00
_cell.angle_gamma   90.00
#
_symmetry.space_group_name_H-M   'P 1'
#
loop_
_entity.id
_entity.type
_entity.pdbx_description
1 polymer ?
#
loop_
_entity_poly.entity_id
_entity_poly.type
_entity_poly.pdbx_seq_one_letter_code
_entity_poly.pdbx_strand_id
1 'polypeptide(L)'
;NDSTGADDFIQSRVRLNANVNVNDSTSAYIQLQSVRTWGNSAGGADLVNAGGSGNASLTASDGDASVGIHQAYFTLKNFATLPVDLKLGRQEVVLDGHRLFGNTLWTIGAQTHDAIRLTHAHDNMLLTYAYIAGQEESRTDDADDYDDVDVHLAYFQYQGILGGNFSTTYAFIQDGCGSALATTVCSNFANDVHSIGFRQAGQLFGIDYRGEFNY
;
A
#
# COMPACT_ATOMS: atom_id res chain seq x y z
N ASN A 1 -19.33 -36.09 14.51
CA ASN A 1 -18.07 -35.57 13.95
C ASN A 1 -17.87 -34.19 14.46
N ASP A 2 -17.13 -34.10 15.53
CA ASP A 2 -16.75 -32.81 16.14
C ASP A 2 -15.57 -32.27 15.35
N SER A 3 -15.83 -31.30 14.47
CA SER A 3 -14.81 -30.67 13.61
C SER A 3 -14.23 -29.41 14.25
N THR A 4 -14.03 -29.41 15.55
CA THR A 4 -13.28 -28.36 16.27
C THR A 4 -11.79 -28.72 16.39
N GLY A 5 -11.20 -29.28 15.34
CA GLY A 5 -9.77 -29.39 15.26
C GLY A 5 -9.14 -28.01 15.06
N ALA A 6 -8.17 -27.66 15.91
CA ALA A 6 -7.31 -26.52 15.62
C ALA A 6 -6.55 -26.85 14.32
N ASP A 7 -6.73 -26.02 13.28
CA ASP A 7 -5.98 -26.16 12.05
C ASP A 7 -4.59 -25.52 12.26
N ASP A 8 -3.58 -26.37 12.46
CA ASP A 8 -2.19 -25.94 12.50
C ASP A 8 -1.66 -25.81 11.07
N PHE A 9 -1.11 -24.67 10.72
CA PHE A 9 -0.48 -24.45 9.42
C PHE A 9 0.85 -23.71 9.57
N ILE A 10 1.75 -23.97 8.64
CA ILE A 10 3.02 -23.27 8.51
C ILE A 10 2.98 -22.48 7.22
N GLN A 11 3.30 -21.20 7.31
CA GLN A 11 3.43 -20.32 6.15
C GLN A 11 4.86 -19.82 6.02
N SER A 12 5.30 -19.67 4.78
CA SER A 12 6.60 -19.08 4.46
C SER A 12 6.44 -17.96 3.45
N ARG A 13 7.26 -16.93 3.60
CA ARG A 13 7.40 -15.84 2.64
C ARG A 13 8.87 -15.64 2.30
N VAL A 14 9.18 -15.66 1.02
CA VAL A 14 10.53 -15.42 0.50
C VAL A 14 10.47 -14.16 -0.36
N ARG A 15 11.44 -13.26 -0.18
CA ARG A 15 11.59 -12.05 -0.97
C ARG A 15 12.99 -11.95 -1.55
N LEU A 16 13.10 -11.68 -2.84
CA LEU A 16 14.34 -11.37 -3.53
C LEU A 16 14.31 -9.91 -3.98
N ASN A 17 15.30 -9.14 -3.56
CA ASN A 17 15.37 -7.71 -3.84
C ASN A 17 16.50 -7.41 -4.80
N ALA A 18 16.26 -6.52 -5.76
CA ALA A 18 17.29 -5.91 -6.58
C ALA A 18 17.15 -4.39 -6.52
N ASN A 19 18.24 -3.71 -6.22
CA ASN A 19 18.34 -2.25 -6.24
C ASN A 19 19.41 -1.84 -7.22
N VAL A 20 19.06 -1.02 -8.20
CA VAL A 20 19.93 -0.56 -9.28
C VAL A 20 20.02 0.95 -9.22
N ASN A 21 21.22 1.47 -8.98
CA ASN A 21 21.50 2.90 -9.12
C ASN A 21 21.95 3.15 -10.57
N VAL A 22 21.10 3.85 -11.33
CA VAL A 22 21.38 4.19 -12.73
C VAL A 22 22.37 5.36 -12.80
N ASN A 23 22.17 6.35 -11.94
CA ASN A 23 23.03 7.50 -11.71
C ASN A 23 22.77 8.10 -10.33
N ASP A 24 23.36 9.25 -9.99
CA ASP A 24 23.26 9.90 -8.68
C ASP A 24 21.82 10.33 -8.32
N SER A 25 20.98 10.56 -9.33
CA SER A 25 19.60 11.01 -9.14
C SER A 25 18.54 9.97 -9.46
N THR A 26 18.92 8.85 -10.07
CA THR A 26 17.97 7.86 -10.57
C THR A 26 18.30 6.46 -10.06
N SER A 27 17.35 5.82 -9.44
CA SER A 27 17.45 4.42 -9.02
C SER A 27 16.18 3.64 -9.36
N ALA A 28 16.32 2.33 -9.52
CA ALA A 28 15.22 1.39 -9.71
C ALA A 28 15.28 0.31 -8.64
N TYR A 29 14.13 -0.14 -8.19
CA TYR A 29 13.99 -1.20 -7.20
C TYR A 29 12.97 -2.22 -7.68
N ILE A 30 13.31 -3.50 -7.56
CA ILE A 30 12.41 -4.62 -7.83
C ILE A 30 12.47 -5.57 -6.65
N GLN A 31 11.32 -6.00 -6.18
CA GLN A 31 11.18 -7.03 -5.16
C GLN A 31 10.23 -8.11 -5.66
N LEU A 32 10.76 -9.30 -5.83
CA LEU A 32 9.98 -10.51 -6.08
C LEU A 32 9.56 -11.12 -4.75
N GLN A 33 8.35 -11.65 -4.68
CA GLN A 33 7.83 -12.29 -3.49
C GLN A 33 7.18 -13.63 -3.86
N SER A 34 7.46 -14.65 -3.05
CA SER A 34 6.74 -15.92 -3.01
C SER A 34 6.18 -16.14 -1.63
N VAL A 35 4.92 -16.57 -1.57
CA VAL A 35 4.20 -16.88 -0.34
C VAL A 35 3.66 -18.29 -0.44
N ARG A 36 3.83 -19.11 0.60
CA ARG A 36 3.38 -20.49 0.60
C ARG A 36 2.80 -20.92 1.94
N THR A 37 1.76 -21.74 1.89
CA THR A 37 1.30 -22.55 3.02
C THR A 37 1.81 -23.96 2.82
N TRP A 38 2.56 -24.50 3.76
CA TRP A 38 3.17 -25.83 3.65
C TRP A 38 2.10 -26.92 3.66
N GLY A 39 2.26 -27.90 2.81
CA GLY A 39 1.33 -29.04 2.72
C GLY A 39 0.01 -28.73 2.00
N ASN A 40 -0.19 -27.50 1.52
CA ASN A 40 -1.37 -27.18 0.74
C ASN A 40 -1.07 -27.37 -0.75
N SER A 41 -1.55 -28.50 -1.29
CA SER A 41 -1.43 -28.84 -2.71
C SER A 41 -2.61 -28.32 -3.56
N ALA A 42 -3.64 -27.77 -2.94
CA ALA A 42 -4.79 -27.21 -3.65
C ALA A 42 -4.58 -25.71 -3.87
N GLY A 43 -3.96 -25.37 -5.02
CA GLY A 43 -4.02 -24.07 -5.63
C GLY A 43 -4.06 -22.89 -4.65
N GLY A 44 -3.05 -22.76 -3.80
CA GLY A 44 -2.96 -21.60 -2.92
C GLY A 44 -2.89 -20.36 -3.78
N ALA A 45 -3.95 -19.58 -3.77
CA ALA A 45 -3.91 -18.27 -4.37
C ALA A 45 -2.75 -17.51 -3.76
N ASP A 46 -1.67 -17.40 -4.48
CA ASP A 46 -0.59 -16.52 -4.11
C ASP A 46 -1.12 -15.10 -4.21
N LEU A 47 -1.46 -14.59 -3.06
CA LEU A 47 -1.92 -13.22 -2.90
C LEU A 47 -0.73 -12.28 -3.11
N VAL A 48 -0.34 -12.09 -4.35
CA VAL A 48 0.56 -11.02 -4.73
C VAL A 48 -0.13 -9.67 -4.50
N ASN A 49 -1.43 -9.69 -4.32
CA ASN A 49 -2.26 -8.51 -4.15
C ASN A 49 -3.26 -8.71 -3.00
N ALA A 50 -2.84 -8.44 -1.78
CA ALA A 50 -3.74 -8.45 -0.63
C ALA A 50 -4.64 -7.21 -0.54
N GLY A 51 -4.63 -6.35 -1.54
CA GLY A 51 -5.37 -5.08 -1.54
C GLY A 51 -6.32 -4.87 -2.71
N GLY A 52 -6.41 -5.80 -3.64
CA GLY A 52 -7.31 -5.67 -4.76
C GLY A 52 -8.07 -6.96 -5.02
N SER A 53 -9.36 -6.89 -5.28
CA SER A 53 -10.19 -8.00 -5.72
C SER A 53 -9.85 -8.48 -7.13
N GLY A 54 -8.61 -8.30 -7.55
CA GLY A 54 -8.11 -8.79 -8.81
C GLY A 54 -7.64 -10.23 -8.68
N ASN A 55 -8.28 -11.16 -9.34
CA ASN A 55 -7.87 -12.55 -9.54
C ASN A 55 -6.52 -12.64 -10.24
N ALA A 56 -5.44 -12.31 -9.56
CA ALA A 56 -4.12 -12.73 -10.01
C ALA A 56 -3.85 -14.17 -9.55
N SER A 57 -4.64 -15.10 -10.05
CA SER A 57 -4.33 -16.51 -9.96
C SER A 57 -3.21 -16.81 -10.96
N LEU A 58 -1.97 -16.66 -10.54
CA LEU A 58 -0.87 -17.29 -11.22
C LEU A 58 -0.80 -18.73 -10.73
N THR A 59 -1.62 -19.58 -11.32
CA THR A 59 -1.50 -21.02 -11.13
C THR A 59 -0.24 -21.48 -11.85
N ALA A 60 0.83 -21.74 -11.11
CA ALA A 60 1.90 -22.54 -11.64
C ALA A 60 1.38 -23.96 -11.87
N SER A 61 1.80 -24.61 -12.94
CA SER A 61 1.32 -25.93 -13.37
C SER A 61 1.66 -27.05 -12.35
N ASP A 62 2.52 -26.79 -11.39
CA ASP A 62 2.86 -27.67 -10.27
C ASP A 62 2.08 -27.33 -8.99
N GLY A 63 1.11 -26.42 -9.08
CA GLY A 63 0.16 -26.07 -8.04
C GLY A 63 0.71 -25.23 -6.89
N ASP A 64 2.02 -25.03 -6.77
CA ASP A 64 2.56 -24.66 -5.47
C ASP A 64 3.48 -23.44 -5.42
N ALA A 65 3.96 -22.92 -6.52
CA ALA A 65 4.96 -21.86 -6.46
C ALA A 65 4.63 -20.72 -7.39
N SER A 66 4.02 -19.69 -6.87
CA SER A 66 3.99 -18.44 -7.59
C SER A 66 5.05 -17.48 -7.04
N VAL A 67 5.70 -16.81 -7.94
CA VAL A 67 6.57 -15.68 -7.67
C VAL A 67 5.96 -14.47 -8.34
N GLY A 68 5.60 -13.49 -7.55
CA GLY A 68 5.03 -12.25 -8.05
C GLY A 68 5.91 -11.04 -7.80
N ILE A 69 5.57 -9.94 -8.45
CA ILE A 69 6.21 -8.64 -8.19
C ILE A 69 5.50 -7.99 -7.01
N HIS A 70 6.20 -7.93 -5.87
CA HIS A 70 5.70 -7.24 -4.70
C HIS A 70 5.93 -5.74 -4.78
N GLN A 71 7.12 -5.31 -5.20
CA GLN A 71 7.43 -3.92 -5.48
C GLN A 71 8.21 -3.80 -6.79
N ALA A 72 7.90 -2.80 -7.59
CA ALA A 72 8.65 -2.41 -8.77
C ALA A 72 8.46 -0.91 -9.00
N TYR A 73 9.49 -0.14 -8.70
CA TYR A 73 9.44 1.31 -8.84
C TYR A 73 10.80 1.89 -9.19
N PHE A 74 10.78 3.11 -9.68
CA PHE A 74 11.98 3.94 -9.76
C PHE A 74 11.81 5.23 -8.98
N THR A 75 12.95 5.76 -8.56
CA THR A 75 13.02 7.02 -7.80
C THR A 75 13.87 8.00 -8.59
N LEU A 76 13.35 9.21 -8.75
CA LEU A 76 14.04 10.35 -9.33
C LEU A 76 14.20 11.42 -8.25
N LYS A 77 15.43 11.69 -7.84
CA LYS A 77 15.74 12.76 -6.89
C LYS A 77 15.75 14.11 -7.59
N ASN A 78 15.35 15.14 -6.86
CA ASN A 78 15.27 16.51 -7.37
C ASN A 78 14.50 16.59 -8.70
N PHE A 79 13.33 15.96 -8.73
CA PHE A 79 12.50 15.87 -9.92
C PHE A 79 12.16 17.26 -10.47
N ALA A 80 12.33 17.43 -11.78
CA ALA A 80 12.12 18.69 -12.49
C ALA A 80 12.93 19.88 -11.90
N THR A 81 14.12 19.62 -11.36
CA THR A 81 15.00 20.61 -10.71
C THR A 81 14.45 21.21 -9.40
N LEU A 82 13.36 20.65 -8.90
CA LEU A 82 12.77 21.00 -7.60
C LEU A 82 13.35 20.11 -6.50
N PRO A 83 13.40 20.57 -5.25
CA PRO A 83 13.84 19.75 -4.12
C PRO A 83 12.77 18.73 -3.70
N VAL A 84 12.28 17.97 -4.68
CA VAL A 84 11.21 16.98 -4.54
C VAL A 84 11.67 15.66 -5.17
N ASP A 85 11.57 14.58 -4.44
CA ASP A 85 11.83 13.24 -4.95
C ASP A 85 10.53 12.64 -5.47
N LEU A 86 10.57 12.10 -6.69
CA LEU A 86 9.48 11.35 -7.31
C LEU A 86 9.76 9.86 -7.18
N LYS A 87 8.80 9.10 -6.65
CA LYS A 87 8.78 7.64 -6.69
C LYS A 87 7.56 7.18 -7.48
N LEU A 88 7.78 6.38 -8.53
CA LEU A 88 6.74 5.94 -9.46
C LEU A 88 6.76 4.43 -9.61
N GLY A 89 5.62 3.79 -9.48
CA GLY A 89 5.39 2.35 -9.64
C GLY A 89 4.84 1.67 -8.40
N ARG A 90 4.83 0.33 -8.42
CA ARG A 90 4.32 -0.48 -7.31
C ARG A 90 5.23 -0.39 -6.10
N GLN A 91 4.71 0.09 -4.99
CA GLN A 91 5.46 0.41 -3.79
C GLN A 91 4.66 0.21 -2.51
N GLU A 92 5.32 -0.04 -1.41
CA GLU A 92 4.72 0.07 -0.09
C GLU A 92 4.51 1.56 0.24
N VAL A 93 3.29 1.93 0.64
CA VAL A 93 2.97 3.26 1.19
C VAL A 93 2.77 3.09 2.67
N VAL A 94 3.71 3.60 3.44
CA VAL A 94 3.74 3.45 4.90
C VAL A 94 3.86 4.82 5.54
N LEU A 95 2.92 5.14 6.42
CA LEU A 95 2.89 6.38 7.17
C LEU A 95 2.78 6.09 8.65
N ASP A 96 3.53 6.83 9.46
CA ASP A 96 3.50 6.79 10.92
C ASP A 96 3.54 5.36 11.51
N GLY A 97 2.51 5.03 12.30
CA GLY A 97 2.34 3.75 12.97
C GLY A 97 1.63 2.68 12.15
N HIS A 98 1.54 2.83 10.83
CA HIS A 98 0.90 1.88 9.89
C HIS A 98 -0.59 1.65 10.14
N ARG A 99 -1.29 2.62 10.72
CA ARG A 99 -2.68 2.43 11.14
C ARG A 99 -3.67 2.69 10.01
N LEU A 100 -3.49 3.77 9.25
CA LEU A 100 -4.29 4.11 8.07
C LEU A 100 -3.60 3.62 6.80
N PHE A 101 -2.33 3.99 6.62
CA PHE A 101 -1.52 3.58 5.50
C PHE A 101 -0.35 2.77 6.00
N GLY A 102 -0.31 1.49 5.61
CA GLY A 102 0.71 0.56 6.04
C GLY A 102 0.82 -0.63 5.10
N ASN A 103 1.91 -1.35 5.21
CA ASN A 103 2.20 -2.51 4.39
C ASN A 103 1.68 -3.83 4.97
N THR A 104 0.91 -3.78 6.04
CA THR A 104 0.25 -4.95 6.67
C THR A 104 1.14 -6.19 6.81
N LEU A 105 2.37 -5.99 7.32
CA LEU A 105 3.39 -7.05 7.39
C LEU A 105 2.98 -8.28 8.21
N TRP A 106 1.95 -8.17 9.03
CA TRP A 106 1.38 -9.29 9.78
C TRP A 106 0.57 -10.25 8.91
N THR A 107 0.14 -9.82 7.73
CA THR A 107 -0.43 -10.71 6.71
C THR A 107 0.70 -11.35 5.90
N ILE A 108 0.48 -12.57 5.44
CA ILE A 108 1.53 -13.29 4.72
C ILE A 108 1.87 -12.62 3.38
N GLY A 109 0.91 -12.03 2.69
CA GLY A 109 1.09 -11.34 1.42
C GLY A 109 1.70 -9.95 1.56
N ALA A 110 1.40 -9.23 2.66
CA ALA A 110 1.63 -7.80 2.83
C ALA A 110 0.86 -6.94 1.79
N GLN A 111 1.03 -5.64 1.80
CA GLN A 111 0.29 -4.72 0.94
C GLN A 111 1.21 -3.77 0.19
N THR A 112 0.93 -3.58 -1.08
CA THR A 112 1.58 -2.60 -1.96
C THR A 112 0.55 -1.88 -2.82
N HIS A 113 0.94 -0.74 -3.36
CA HIS A 113 0.07 0.09 -4.18
C HIS A 113 0.80 0.54 -5.45
N ASP A 114 0.10 0.59 -6.55
CA ASP A 114 0.56 1.28 -7.75
C ASP A 114 0.34 2.77 -7.53
N ALA A 115 1.44 3.53 -7.44
CA ALA A 115 1.37 4.89 -6.96
C ALA A 115 2.42 5.81 -7.61
N ILE A 116 2.06 7.09 -7.65
CA ILE A 116 2.95 8.23 -7.91
C ILE A 116 3.12 8.95 -6.58
N ARG A 117 4.33 9.00 -6.06
CA ARG A 117 4.62 9.68 -4.78
C ARG A 117 5.67 10.76 -4.95
N LEU A 118 5.33 11.96 -4.49
CA LEU A 118 6.21 13.11 -4.40
C LEU A 118 6.56 13.35 -2.93
N THR A 119 7.84 13.54 -2.64
CA THR A 119 8.31 13.75 -1.27
C THR A 119 9.27 14.93 -1.24
N HIS A 120 9.02 15.88 -0.36
CA HIS A 120 9.92 16.99 -0.04
C HIS A 120 10.35 16.89 1.42
N ALA A 121 11.64 16.83 1.66
CA ALA A 121 12.22 16.83 2.99
C ALA A 121 13.10 18.07 3.16
N HIS A 122 12.88 18.85 4.21
CA HIS A 122 13.67 20.01 4.55
C HIS A 122 13.77 20.17 6.06
N ASP A 123 14.99 20.16 6.58
CA ASP A 123 15.26 20.21 8.03
C ASP A 123 14.42 19.16 8.80
N ASN A 124 13.52 19.64 9.64
CA ASN A 124 12.64 18.81 10.46
C ASN A 124 11.28 18.53 9.81
N MET A 125 11.08 18.93 8.56
CA MET A 125 9.80 18.80 7.85
C MET A 125 9.88 17.73 6.77
N LEU A 126 8.81 16.97 6.65
CA LEU A 126 8.55 16.04 5.55
C LEU A 126 7.17 16.32 5.00
N LEU A 127 7.08 16.60 3.71
CA LEU A 127 5.82 16.71 2.99
C LEU A 127 5.78 15.61 1.94
N THR A 128 4.70 14.87 1.92
CA THR A 128 4.47 13.81 0.94
C THR A 128 3.09 13.97 0.32
N TYR A 129 3.05 13.86 -0.99
CA TYR A 129 1.81 13.66 -1.74
C TYR A 129 1.90 12.32 -2.47
N ALA A 130 0.83 11.54 -2.45
CA ALA A 130 0.72 10.33 -3.25
C ALA A 130 -0.65 10.26 -3.95
N TYR A 131 -0.59 9.91 -5.23
CA TYR A 131 -1.72 9.38 -5.98
C TYR A 131 -1.58 7.86 -6.01
N ILE A 132 -2.61 7.13 -5.62
CA ILE A 132 -2.65 5.68 -5.57
C ILE A 132 -3.81 5.24 -6.45
N ALA A 133 -3.51 4.46 -7.50
CA ALA A 133 -4.52 3.73 -8.25
C ALA A 133 -4.93 2.52 -7.42
N GLY A 134 -6.12 2.59 -6.84
CA GLY A 134 -6.63 1.54 -5.95
C GLY A 134 -7.24 0.39 -6.74
N GLN A 135 -8.07 0.72 -7.69
CA GLN A 135 -8.69 -0.20 -8.63
C GLN A 135 -8.87 0.52 -9.97
N GLU A 136 -8.60 -0.17 -11.05
CA GLU A 136 -8.79 0.29 -12.42
C GLU A 136 -9.70 -0.71 -13.13
N GLU A 137 -10.62 -0.20 -13.91
CA GLU A 137 -11.51 -1.03 -14.72
C GLU A 137 -10.76 -1.85 -15.76
N SER A 138 -11.30 -3.02 -16.10
CA SER A 138 -10.78 -3.85 -17.17
C SER A 138 -11.03 -3.19 -18.53
N ARG A 139 -9.98 -2.89 -19.28
CA ARG A 139 -10.00 -2.28 -20.62
C ARG A 139 -10.88 -2.97 -21.66
N THR A 140 -11.56 -4.05 -21.33
CA THR A 140 -12.33 -4.87 -22.28
C THR A 140 -13.84 -4.69 -22.18
N ASP A 141 -14.33 -3.90 -21.25
CA ASP A 141 -15.76 -3.66 -21.07
C ASP A 141 -16.05 -2.16 -21.19
N ASP A 142 -16.44 -1.72 -22.39
CA ASP A 142 -16.79 -0.33 -22.71
C ASP A 142 -18.12 0.13 -22.07
N ALA A 143 -18.69 -0.63 -21.16
CA ALA A 143 -20.07 -0.43 -20.76
C ALA A 143 -20.25 0.31 -19.43
N ASP A 144 -19.29 0.25 -18.49
CA ASP A 144 -19.51 0.76 -17.15
C ASP A 144 -18.21 1.36 -16.54
N ASP A 145 -17.99 2.63 -16.82
CA ASP A 145 -16.90 3.52 -16.39
C ASP A 145 -16.99 3.90 -14.87
N TYR A 146 -17.45 2.98 -14.02
CA TYR A 146 -17.92 3.38 -12.67
C TYR A 146 -17.27 2.66 -11.49
N ASP A 147 -16.22 1.85 -11.68
CA ASP A 147 -15.62 1.07 -10.60
C ASP A 147 -14.17 1.45 -10.24
N ASP A 148 -13.70 2.57 -10.74
CA ASP A 148 -12.37 3.08 -10.42
C ASP A 148 -12.31 3.59 -8.99
N VAL A 149 -11.25 3.23 -8.28
CA VAL A 149 -10.95 3.73 -6.95
C VAL A 149 -9.61 4.42 -6.95
N ASP A 150 -9.64 5.72 -6.73
CA ASP A 150 -8.46 6.56 -6.65
C ASP A 150 -8.26 7.10 -5.24
N VAL A 151 -7.01 7.17 -4.80
CA VAL A 151 -6.67 7.77 -3.52
C VAL A 151 -5.67 8.89 -3.70
N HIS A 152 -6.04 10.09 -3.29
CA HIS A 152 -5.16 11.24 -3.15
C HIS A 152 -4.78 11.40 -1.68
N LEU A 153 -3.50 11.27 -1.40
CA LEU A 153 -2.95 11.30 -0.05
C LEU A 153 -2.00 12.48 0.09
N ALA A 154 -2.26 13.34 1.09
CA ALA A 154 -1.33 14.37 1.53
C ALA A 154 -0.89 14.07 2.96
N TYR A 155 0.40 14.09 3.20
CA TYR A 155 0.99 13.84 4.50
C TYR A 155 2.03 14.87 4.83
N PHE A 156 1.96 15.40 6.05
CA PHE A 156 2.95 16.31 6.61
C PHE A 156 3.45 15.78 7.94
N GLN A 157 4.76 15.84 8.15
CA GLN A 157 5.40 15.51 9.42
C GLN A 157 6.35 16.62 9.83
N TYR A 158 6.38 16.93 11.12
CA TYR A 158 7.34 17.82 11.73
C TYR A 158 7.98 17.16 12.96
N GLN A 159 9.31 17.15 12.99
CA GLN A 159 10.08 16.57 14.09
C GLN A 159 10.47 17.64 15.11
N GLY A 160 10.37 17.31 16.39
CA GLY A 160 10.82 18.16 17.51
C GLY A 160 9.71 18.75 18.36
N ILE A 161 8.45 18.60 17.99
CA ILE A 161 7.32 19.03 18.82
C ILE A 161 7.20 18.09 20.02
N LEU A 162 7.22 18.64 21.24
CA LEU A 162 7.07 17.89 22.49
C LEU A 162 7.99 16.66 22.61
N GLY A 163 9.24 16.79 22.14
CA GLY A 163 10.21 15.69 22.16
C GLY A 163 9.86 14.52 21.21
N GLY A 164 9.09 14.79 20.18
CA GLY A 164 8.66 13.76 19.24
C GLY A 164 8.26 14.28 17.87
N ASN A 165 7.44 13.53 17.18
CA ASN A 165 6.98 13.81 15.82
C ASN A 165 5.48 14.12 15.82
N PHE A 166 5.14 15.26 15.28
CA PHE A 166 3.78 15.61 14.90
C PHE A 166 3.57 15.25 13.44
N SER A 167 2.43 14.64 13.11
CA SER A 167 2.03 14.40 11.73
C SER A 167 0.55 14.66 11.51
N THR A 168 0.22 15.01 10.29
CA THR A 168 -1.14 15.11 9.80
C THR A 168 -1.26 14.42 8.46
N THR A 169 -2.36 13.72 8.27
CA THR A 169 -2.69 12.98 7.05
C THR A 169 -4.04 13.45 6.56
N TYR A 170 -4.13 13.72 5.28
CA TYR A 170 -5.39 13.91 4.58
C TYR A 170 -5.48 12.92 3.45
N ALA A 171 -6.55 12.15 3.39
CA ALA A 171 -6.84 11.23 2.31
C ALA A 171 -8.19 11.58 1.68
N PHE A 172 -8.20 11.69 0.38
CA PHE A 172 -9.39 11.76 -0.44
C PHE A 172 -9.48 10.48 -1.25
N ILE A 173 -10.49 9.69 -1.00
CA ILE A 173 -10.76 8.44 -1.69
C ILE A 173 -11.95 8.70 -2.59
N GLN A 174 -11.70 8.64 -3.87
CA GLN A 174 -12.72 8.72 -4.90
C GLN A 174 -13.10 7.30 -5.27
N ASP A 175 -14.36 6.94 -5.05
CA ASP A 175 -14.91 5.62 -5.36
C ASP A 175 -16.01 5.79 -6.38
N GLY A 176 -15.73 5.45 -7.62
CA GLY A 176 -16.67 5.56 -8.73
C GLY A 176 -17.87 4.63 -8.60
N CYS A 177 -17.73 3.54 -7.82
CA CYS A 177 -18.81 2.58 -7.61
C CYS A 177 -18.91 2.17 -6.14
N GLY A 178 -20.01 2.49 -5.52
CA GLY A 178 -20.28 2.12 -4.14
C GLY A 178 -20.35 0.61 -3.95
N SER A 179 -19.26 0.04 -3.43
CA SER A 179 -19.14 -1.34 -2.94
C SER A 179 -18.97 -2.44 -3.99
N ALA A 180 -17.77 -2.92 -4.14
CA ALA A 180 -17.35 -4.11 -4.90
C ALA A 180 -18.04 -5.44 -4.52
N LEU A 181 -19.11 -5.41 -3.76
CA LEU A 181 -19.91 -6.57 -3.32
C LEU A 181 -21.33 -6.61 -3.93
N ALA A 182 -21.73 -5.60 -4.67
CA ALA A 182 -23.04 -5.60 -5.32
C ALA A 182 -22.91 -6.10 -6.76
N THR A 183 -23.22 -7.35 -6.97
CA THR A 183 -23.38 -8.01 -8.29
C THR A 183 -24.53 -7.42 -9.11
N THR A 184 -24.91 -6.20 -8.93
CA THR A 184 -26.02 -5.58 -9.65
C THR A 184 -25.81 -4.08 -9.72
N VAL A 185 -25.37 -3.62 -10.89
CA VAL A 185 -25.46 -2.24 -11.36
C VAL A 185 -25.04 -1.18 -10.32
N CYS A 186 -23.90 -0.59 -10.56
CA CYS A 186 -23.51 0.63 -9.86
C CYS A 186 -24.65 1.63 -9.89
N SER A 187 -25.36 1.78 -8.81
CA SER A 187 -26.40 2.80 -8.69
C SER A 187 -25.73 4.09 -8.23
N ASN A 188 -25.48 5.00 -9.14
CA ASN A 188 -25.26 6.47 -9.03
C ASN A 188 -24.84 7.11 -7.68
N PHE A 189 -24.16 6.39 -6.82
CA PHE A 189 -23.63 6.92 -5.56
C PHE A 189 -22.12 6.75 -5.56
N ALA A 190 -21.42 7.69 -6.21
CA ALA A 190 -20.02 7.92 -5.93
C ALA A 190 -19.91 8.24 -4.42
N ASN A 191 -19.21 7.41 -3.67
CA ASN A 191 -18.93 7.64 -2.26
C ASN A 191 -17.54 8.25 -2.14
N ASP A 192 -17.45 9.55 -2.37
CA ASP A 192 -16.24 10.28 -2.05
C ASP A 192 -16.03 10.31 -0.54
N VAL A 193 -14.91 9.78 -0.07
CA VAL A 193 -14.56 9.76 1.33
C VAL A 193 -13.39 10.70 1.60
N HIS A 194 -13.59 11.61 2.53
CA HIS A 194 -12.53 12.46 3.04
C HIS A 194 -12.13 11.99 4.44
N SER A 195 -10.86 11.77 4.66
CA SER A 195 -10.32 11.44 5.97
C SER A 195 -9.22 12.42 6.35
N ILE A 196 -9.25 12.90 7.58
CA ILE A 196 -8.19 13.73 8.16
C ILE A 196 -7.69 13.09 9.44
N GLY A 197 -6.38 12.97 9.56
CA GLY A 197 -5.71 12.39 10.72
C GLY A 197 -4.69 13.33 11.33
N PHE A 198 -4.56 13.26 12.64
CA PHE A 198 -3.52 13.94 13.41
C PHE A 198 -2.87 12.94 14.34
N ARG A 199 -1.56 12.98 14.44
CA ARG A 199 -0.80 12.13 15.34
C ARG A 199 0.35 12.90 15.98
N GLN A 200 0.54 12.68 17.26
CA GLN A 200 1.71 13.12 18.00
C GLN A 200 2.27 11.94 18.77
N ALA A 201 3.55 11.66 18.60
CA ALA A 201 4.24 10.60 19.32
C ALA A 201 5.65 11.01 19.65
N GLY A 202 6.11 10.69 20.85
CA GLY A 202 7.44 11.08 21.31
C GLY A 202 7.72 10.57 22.71
N GLN A 203 8.76 11.15 23.31
CA GLN A 203 9.14 10.89 24.69
C GLN A 203 9.22 12.21 25.47
N LEU A 204 8.55 12.27 26.60
CA LEU A 204 8.58 13.42 27.49
C LEU A 204 8.85 12.95 28.93
N PHE A 205 9.85 13.53 29.56
CA PHE A 205 10.29 13.16 30.94
C PHE A 205 10.59 11.66 31.12
N GLY A 206 11.10 11.00 30.05
CA GLY A 206 11.41 9.57 30.08
C GLY A 206 10.19 8.64 29.85
N ILE A 207 9.04 9.19 29.59
CA ILE A 207 7.79 8.44 29.30
C ILE A 207 7.49 8.54 27.82
N ASP A 208 7.31 7.39 27.17
CA ASP A 208 6.85 7.32 25.78
C ASP A 208 5.36 7.63 25.73
N TYR A 209 4.95 8.46 24.78
CA TYR A 209 3.55 8.81 24.59
C TYR A 209 3.16 8.76 23.12
N ARG A 210 1.91 8.50 22.86
CA ARG A 210 1.29 8.57 21.53
C ARG A 210 -0.18 8.93 21.64
N GLY A 211 -0.59 9.96 20.90
CA GLY A 211 -1.98 10.31 20.66
C GLY A 211 -2.26 10.34 19.17
N GLU A 212 -3.38 9.82 18.74
CA GLU A 212 -3.80 9.77 17.34
C GLU A 212 -5.32 9.98 17.26
N PHE A 213 -5.73 10.80 16.32
CA PHE A 213 -7.13 11.08 16.02
C PHE A 213 -7.34 11.04 14.50
N ASN A 214 -8.37 10.34 14.05
CA ASN A 214 -8.75 10.25 12.64
C ASN A 214 -10.27 10.46 12.55
N TYR A 215 -10.66 11.23 11.54
CA TYR A 215 -12.05 11.55 11.20
C TYR A 215 -12.29 11.29 9.74
#